data_5212fe6373b1528b95fa86805b2b411b
#
_entry.id   5212fe6373b1528b95fa86805b2b411b
#
_cell.length_a   1.000
_cell.length_b   1.000
_cell.length_c   1.000
_cell.angle_alpha   90.00
_cell.angle_beta   90.00
_cell.angle_gamma   90.00
#
_symmetry.space_group_name_H-M   'P 1'
#
loop_
_entity.id
_entity.type
_entity.pdbx_description
1 polymer ?
#
loop_
_entity_poly.entity_id
_entity_poly.type
_entity_poly.pdbx_seq_one_letter_code
_entity_poly.pdbx_strand_id
1 'polypeptide(L)'
;MSQGKISKKQQEILEYIKSQILQRGFPPAVREICEAVNLKSTSSVHSHLETLEKNGYIRRDPTKPRAIEILDDMFNLTRREMVHVPIIGQVAAGEPILAQENIEDYWPVPADRMPNKQTFFLKVKGESMINAGILDGDMVLVEEDSTASNGDMVVALLEDGATVKTSYKEEGVFRLQPENDFMDPIIVKNVTILGKVIAVMRFFS
;
A
#
# COMPACT_ATOMS: atom_id res chain seq x y z
N MET A 1 -13.34 11.20 18.61
CA MET A 1 -14.32 11.24 19.72
C MET A 1 -13.75 10.49 20.90
N SER A 2 -13.88 10.98 22.14
CA SER A 2 -13.36 10.28 23.32
C SER A 2 -14.29 9.09 23.62
N GLN A 3 -13.73 7.88 23.64
CA GLN A 3 -14.44 6.65 23.99
C GLN A 3 -14.86 6.67 25.46
N GLY A 4 -16.11 6.28 25.75
CA GLY A 4 -16.65 6.20 27.11
C GLY A 4 -16.04 5.03 27.91
N LYS A 5 -16.15 5.06 29.26
CA LYS A 5 -15.73 3.93 30.11
C LYS A 5 -16.59 2.69 29.85
N ILE A 6 -15.95 1.53 29.71
CA ILE A 6 -16.61 0.22 29.58
C ILE A 6 -16.25 -0.70 30.73
N SER A 7 -17.17 -1.65 31.02
CA SER A 7 -16.95 -2.65 32.06
C SER A 7 -15.97 -3.74 31.60
N LYS A 8 -15.43 -4.52 32.57
CA LYS A 8 -14.56 -5.67 32.27
C LYS A 8 -15.23 -6.66 31.29
N LYS A 9 -16.55 -6.89 31.45
CA LYS A 9 -17.29 -7.80 30.58
C LYS A 9 -17.45 -7.24 29.15
N GLN A 10 -17.66 -5.94 29.01
CA GLN A 10 -17.69 -5.26 27.71
C GLN A 10 -16.33 -5.28 27.03
N GLN A 11 -15.26 -5.11 27.79
CA GLN A 11 -13.90 -5.27 27.28
C GLN A 11 -13.65 -6.68 26.75
N GLU A 12 -14.01 -7.71 27.51
CA GLU A 12 -13.88 -9.12 27.11
C GLU A 12 -14.65 -9.43 25.80
N ILE A 13 -15.87 -8.90 25.68
CA ILE A 13 -16.66 -9.02 24.45
C ILE A 13 -15.95 -8.32 23.28
N LEU A 14 -15.49 -7.10 23.47
CA LEU A 14 -14.80 -6.32 22.44
C LEU A 14 -13.53 -7.03 21.95
N GLU A 15 -12.70 -7.51 22.87
CA GLU A 15 -11.47 -8.24 22.51
C GLU A 15 -11.76 -9.56 21.80
N TYR A 16 -12.81 -10.28 22.21
CA TYR A 16 -13.23 -11.48 21.50
C TYR A 16 -13.68 -11.16 20.07
N ILE A 17 -14.48 -10.11 19.87
CA ILE A 17 -14.90 -9.68 18.52
C ILE A 17 -13.67 -9.31 17.67
N LYS A 18 -12.74 -8.52 18.22
CA LYS A 18 -11.48 -8.16 17.55
C LYS A 18 -10.69 -9.40 17.11
N SER A 19 -10.51 -10.35 18.03
CA SER A 19 -9.76 -11.59 17.73
C SER A 19 -10.39 -12.40 16.61
N GLN A 20 -11.73 -12.55 16.60
CA GLN A 20 -12.44 -13.30 15.56
C GLN A 20 -12.34 -12.61 14.19
N ILE A 21 -12.45 -11.29 14.18
CA ILE A 21 -12.28 -10.51 12.94
C ILE A 21 -10.85 -10.65 12.38
N LEU A 22 -9.81 -10.67 13.24
CA LEU A 22 -8.42 -10.89 12.80
C LEU A 22 -8.20 -12.31 12.29
N GLN A 23 -8.79 -13.32 12.93
CA GLN A 23 -8.58 -14.73 12.56
C GLN A 23 -9.39 -15.18 11.35
N ARG A 24 -10.64 -14.72 11.23
CA ARG A 24 -11.62 -15.23 10.25
C ARG A 24 -12.03 -14.20 9.19
N GLY A 25 -11.64 -12.93 9.35
CA GLY A 25 -12.02 -11.83 8.45
C GLY A 25 -13.41 -11.23 8.68
N PHE A 26 -14.24 -11.81 9.56
CA PHE A 26 -15.62 -11.37 9.83
C PHE A 26 -15.98 -11.46 11.32
N PRO A 27 -16.97 -10.65 11.80
CA PRO A 27 -17.40 -10.68 13.18
C PRO A 27 -18.09 -11.99 13.55
N PRO A 28 -18.00 -12.43 14.84
CA PRO A 28 -18.70 -13.59 15.34
C PRO A 28 -20.21 -13.35 15.45
N ALA A 29 -21.00 -14.45 15.44
CA ALA A 29 -22.42 -14.38 15.75
C ALA A 29 -22.63 -14.11 17.24
N VAL A 30 -23.79 -13.52 17.60
CA VAL A 30 -24.15 -13.22 18.99
C VAL A 30 -24.12 -14.46 19.91
N ARG A 31 -24.45 -15.63 19.38
CA ARG A 31 -24.35 -16.91 20.11
C ARG A 31 -22.90 -17.30 20.41
N GLU A 32 -22.01 -17.13 19.44
CA GLU A 32 -20.56 -17.39 19.61
C GLU A 32 -19.97 -16.45 20.67
N ILE A 33 -20.37 -15.16 20.68
CA ILE A 33 -19.98 -14.21 21.72
C ILE A 33 -20.48 -14.69 23.09
N CYS A 34 -21.78 -15.08 23.17
CA CYS A 34 -22.41 -15.53 24.41
C CYS A 34 -21.63 -16.70 25.04
N GLU A 35 -21.28 -17.69 24.24
CA GLU A 35 -20.51 -18.88 24.66
C GLU A 35 -19.09 -18.52 25.09
N ALA A 36 -18.40 -17.73 24.28
CA ALA A 36 -16.99 -17.36 24.50
C ALA A 36 -16.77 -16.56 25.79
N VAL A 37 -17.72 -15.69 26.15
CA VAL A 37 -17.62 -14.85 27.37
C VAL A 37 -18.46 -15.36 28.52
N ASN A 38 -18.95 -16.64 28.47
CA ASN A 38 -19.71 -17.29 29.51
C ASN A 38 -20.94 -16.49 29.97
N LEU A 39 -21.72 -15.93 29.05
CA LEU A 39 -22.98 -15.29 29.32
C LEU A 39 -24.14 -16.31 29.19
N LYS A 40 -25.16 -16.19 30.03
CA LYS A 40 -26.27 -17.13 30.07
C LYS A 40 -27.36 -16.87 29.02
N SER A 41 -27.37 -15.68 28.42
CA SER A 41 -28.36 -15.31 27.41
C SER A 41 -27.82 -14.38 26.33
N THR A 42 -28.33 -14.54 25.13
CA THR A 42 -28.02 -13.65 24.00
C THR A 42 -28.54 -12.23 24.22
N SER A 43 -29.63 -12.07 25.03
CA SER A 43 -30.15 -10.74 25.41
C SER A 43 -29.09 -9.92 26.18
N SER A 44 -28.33 -10.57 27.07
CA SER A 44 -27.24 -9.91 27.78
C SER A 44 -26.14 -9.44 26.84
N VAL A 45 -25.80 -10.24 25.79
CA VAL A 45 -24.84 -9.84 24.77
C VAL A 45 -25.36 -8.62 24.01
N HIS A 46 -26.65 -8.60 23.61
CA HIS A 46 -27.23 -7.45 22.92
C HIS A 46 -27.12 -6.17 23.75
N SER A 47 -27.44 -6.22 25.06
CA SER A 47 -27.31 -5.07 25.96
C SER A 47 -25.86 -4.56 26.07
N HIS A 48 -24.86 -5.46 26.12
CA HIS A 48 -23.47 -5.09 26.13
C HIS A 48 -23.04 -4.47 24.79
N LEU A 49 -23.48 -5.02 23.66
CA LEU A 49 -23.20 -4.48 22.33
C LEU A 49 -23.82 -3.09 22.15
N GLU A 50 -25.04 -2.85 22.64
CA GLU A 50 -25.66 -1.52 22.64
C GLU A 50 -24.84 -0.50 23.44
N THR A 51 -24.31 -0.91 24.58
CA THR A 51 -23.45 -0.03 25.39
C THR A 51 -22.12 0.25 24.70
N LEU A 52 -21.50 -0.75 24.08
CA LEU A 52 -20.27 -0.57 23.30
C LEU A 52 -20.49 0.38 22.11
N GLU A 53 -21.64 0.27 21.44
CA GLU A 53 -22.00 1.16 20.34
C GLU A 53 -22.25 2.59 20.82
N LYS A 54 -23.00 2.79 21.89
CA LYS A 54 -23.26 4.08 22.52
C LYS A 54 -21.96 4.77 22.98
N ASN A 55 -20.98 4.00 23.44
CA ASN A 55 -19.69 4.49 23.89
C ASN A 55 -18.67 4.66 22.74
N GLY A 56 -19.05 4.42 21.48
CA GLY A 56 -18.21 4.65 20.31
C GLY A 56 -17.08 3.62 20.08
N TYR A 57 -17.26 2.38 20.58
CA TYR A 57 -16.30 1.29 20.33
C TYR A 57 -16.64 0.46 19.11
N ILE A 58 -17.93 0.34 18.81
CA ILE A 58 -18.42 -0.41 17.65
C ILE A 58 -19.53 0.36 16.94
N ARG A 59 -19.81 0.00 15.71
CA ARG A 59 -20.99 0.37 14.95
C ARG A 59 -21.66 -0.90 14.44
N ARG A 60 -23.00 -0.96 14.48
CA ARG A 60 -23.78 -2.10 13.99
C ARG A 60 -24.73 -1.65 12.89
N ASP A 61 -24.92 -2.47 11.88
CA ASP A 61 -25.96 -2.30 10.88
C ASP A 61 -27.12 -3.24 11.26
N PRO A 62 -28.26 -2.72 11.73
CA PRO A 62 -29.39 -3.55 12.17
C PRO A 62 -30.03 -4.33 11.01
N THR A 63 -29.76 -3.96 9.76
CA THR A 63 -30.32 -4.63 8.58
C THR A 63 -29.49 -5.83 8.13
N LYS A 64 -28.27 -5.98 8.65
CA LYS A 64 -27.32 -7.04 8.24
C LYS A 64 -26.93 -7.91 9.42
N PRO A 65 -27.22 -9.22 9.39
CA PRO A 65 -26.71 -10.16 10.39
C PRO A 65 -25.16 -10.12 10.41
N ARG A 66 -24.57 -10.08 11.61
CA ARG A 66 -23.11 -10.03 11.83
C ARG A 66 -22.40 -8.74 11.35
N ALA A 67 -23.12 -7.66 11.10
CA ALA A 67 -22.49 -6.39 10.73
C ALA A 67 -22.06 -5.62 11.99
N ILE A 68 -20.90 -5.98 12.54
CA ILE A 68 -20.23 -5.27 13.63
C ILE A 68 -18.94 -4.69 13.08
N GLU A 69 -18.80 -3.37 13.12
CA GLU A 69 -17.58 -2.64 12.77
C GLU A 69 -16.92 -2.12 14.05
N ILE A 70 -15.62 -2.31 14.16
CA ILE A 70 -14.82 -1.80 15.27
C ILE A 70 -14.38 -0.36 14.94
N LEU A 71 -14.70 0.58 15.83
CA LEU A 71 -14.35 2.00 15.69
C LEU A 71 -13.03 2.33 16.41
N ASP A 72 -12.01 1.50 16.23
CA ASP A 72 -10.67 1.64 16.81
C ASP A 72 -9.66 1.81 15.68
N ASP A 73 -9.06 3.00 15.61
CA ASP A 73 -8.13 3.33 14.53
C ASP A 73 -6.91 2.38 14.52
N MET A 74 -6.41 1.99 15.69
CA MET A 74 -5.29 1.05 15.80
C MET A 74 -5.69 -0.36 15.32
N PHE A 75 -6.90 -0.80 15.65
CA PHE A 75 -7.44 -2.07 15.16
C PHE A 75 -7.64 -2.05 13.65
N ASN A 76 -8.15 -0.95 13.11
CA ASN A 76 -8.35 -0.79 11.67
C ASN A 76 -7.01 -0.72 10.90
N LEU A 77 -5.96 -0.13 11.49
CA LEU A 77 -4.62 -0.15 10.93
C LEU A 77 -4.04 -1.57 10.82
N THR A 78 -4.28 -2.44 11.82
CA THR A 78 -3.83 -3.85 11.75
C THR A 78 -4.59 -4.70 10.73
N ARG A 79 -5.73 -4.22 10.23
CA ARG A 79 -6.54 -4.86 9.19
C ARG A 79 -6.36 -4.25 7.80
N ARG A 80 -5.45 -3.30 7.62
CA ARG A 80 -5.19 -2.77 6.28
C ARG A 80 -4.83 -3.89 5.33
N GLU A 81 -5.56 -3.95 4.23
CA GLU A 81 -5.22 -4.81 3.11
C GLU A 81 -3.85 -4.38 2.58
N MET A 82 -2.95 -5.34 2.46
CA MET A 82 -1.61 -5.11 1.96
C MET A 82 -1.46 -5.77 0.60
N VAL A 83 -0.92 -5.03 -0.35
CA VAL A 83 -0.50 -5.56 -1.66
C VAL A 83 0.99 -5.88 -1.58
N HIS A 84 1.38 -7.08 -1.98
CA HIS A 84 2.78 -7.47 -2.08
C HIS A 84 3.33 -7.00 -3.42
N VAL A 85 4.11 -5.95 -3.40
CA VAL A 85 4.70 -5.33 -4.59
C VAL A 85 6.06 -5.95 -4.87
N PRO A 86 6.29 -6.49 -6.09
CA PRO A 86 7.57 -7.10 -6.44
C PRO A 86 8.71 -6.07 -6.48
N ILE A 87 9.87 -6.48 -6.00
CA ILE A 87 11.13 -5.73 -6.13
C ILE A 87 11.85 -6.32 -7.34
N ILE A 88 12.13 -5.46 -8.31
CA ILE A 88 12.84 -5.82 -9.53
C ILE A 88 14.33 -5.50 -9.36
N GLY A 89 15.19 -6.50 -9.58
CA GLY A 89 16.63 -6.38 -9.46
C GLY A 89 17.27 -5.77 -10.69
N GLN A 90 17.37 -6.54 -11.76
CA GLN A 90 17.93 -6.07 -13.03
C GLN A 90 16.85 -6.11 -14.11
N VAL A 91 16.84 -5.09 -14.95
CA VAL A 91 15.95 -5.02 -16.10
C VAL A 91 16.80 -5.19 -17.35
N ALA A 92 16.64 -6.33 -18.02
CA ALA A 92 17.27 -6.60 -19.30
C ALA A 92 16.40 -6.11 -20.46
N ALA A 93 17.04 -5.59 -21.51
CA ALA A 93 16.32 -5.22 -22.73
C ALA A 93 15.76 -6.46 -23.42
N GLY A 94 14.45 -6.42 -23.77
CA GLY A 94 13.78 -7.49 -24.50
C GLY A 94 12.96 -8.46 -23.66
N GLU A 95 13.02 -8.39 -22.33
CA GLU A 95 12.21 -9.20 -21.44
C GLU A 95 11.12 -8.37 -20.73
N PRO A 96 9.94 -8.97 -20.41
CA PRO A 96 8.94 -8.30 -19.59
C PRO A 96 9.51 -7.97 -18.22
N ILE A 97 9.33 -6.73 -17.74
CA ILE A 97 9.90 -6.27 -16.48
C ILE A 97 9.45 -7.12 -15.26
N LEU A 98 8.23 -7.64 -15.30
CA LEU A 98 7.65 -8.50 -14.26
C LEU A 98 7.85 -10.00 -14.54
N ALA A 99 8.81 -10.39 -15.37
CA ALA A 99 9.21 -11.79 -15.48
C ALA A 99 9.71 -12.31 -14.12
N GLN A 100 9.36 -13.56 -13.76
CA GLN A 100 9.73 -14.12 -12.46
C GLN A 100 11.23 -14.09 -12.18
N GLU A 101 12.04 -14.16 -13.21
CA GLU A 101 13.52 -14.14 -13.15
C GLU A 101 14.07 -12.79 -12.69
N ASN A 102 13.30 -11.71 -12.87
CA ASN A 102 13.68 -10.35 -12.48
C ASN A 102 13.24 -9.98 -11.05
N ILE A 103 12.39 -10.80 -10.41
CA ILE A 103 11.84 -10.51 -9.08
C ILE A 103 12.79 -11.05 -8.02
N GLU A 104 13.34 -10.16 -7.20
CA GLU A 104 14.23 -10.51 -6.09
C GLU A 104 13.48 -10.76 -4.79
N ASP A 105 12.41 -10.00 -4.52
CA ASP A 105 11.64 -10.04 -3.27
C ASP A 105 10.28 -9.35 -3.45
N TYR A 106 9.47 -9.30 -2.39
CA TYR A 106 8.19 -8.59 -2.32
C TYR A 106 8.10 -7.73 -1.07
N TRP A 107 7.66 -6.48 -1.22
CA TRP A 107 7.36 -5.63 -0.07
C TRP A 107 5.88 -5.34 0.08
N PRO A 108 5.33 -5.42 1.32
CA PRO A 108 3.93 -5.11 1.60
C PRO A 108 3.72 -3.59 1.59
N VAL A 109 2.78 -3.13 0.77
CA VAL A 109 2.33 -1.73 0.70
C VAL A 109 0.83 -1.69 0.97
N PRO A 110 0.32 -0.72 1.77
CA PRO A 110 -1.11 -0.58 2.00
C PRO A 110 -1.90 -0.40 0.70
N ALA A 111 -2.96 -1.20 0.51
CA ALA A 111 -3.76 -1.22 -0.72
C ALA A 111 -4.37 0.15 -1.06
N ASP A 112 -4.69 0.96 -0.04
CA ASP A 112 -5.23 2.32 -0.20
C ASP A 112 -4.20 3.33 -0.75
N ARG A 113 -2.94 2.94 -0.85
CA ARG A 113 -1.85 3.72 -1.46
C ARG A 113 -1.47 3.25 -2.86
N MET A 114 -2.10 2.17 -3.32
CA MET A 114 -1.78 1.57 -4.61
C MET A 114 -2.72 2.08 -5.70
N PRO A 115 -2.19 2.38 -6.90
CA PRO A 115 -3.02 2.65 -8.07
C PRO A 115 -3.71 1.37 -8.56
N ASN A 116 -4.73 1.53 -9.43
CA ASN A 116 -5.42 0.39 -10.07
C ASN A 116 -4.64 -0.20 -11.27
N LYS A 117 -3.31 -0.10 -11.24
CA LYS A 117 -2.40 -0.64 -12.25
C LYS A 117 -1.34 -1.51 -11.60
N GLN A 118 -0.64 -2.29 -12.40
CA GLN A 118 0.51 -3.05 -11.91
C GLN A 118 1.60 -2.10 -11.40
N THR A 119 2.28 -2.52 -10.35
CA THR A 119 3.32 -1.73 -9.72
C THR A 119 4.51 -2.61 -9.35
N PHE A 120 5.67 -2.02 -9.31
CA PHE A 120 6.90 -2.68 -8.89
C PHE A 120 7.84 -1.69 -8.19
N PHE A 121 8.74 -2.21 -7.38
CA PHE A 121 9.86 -1.46 -6.86
C PHE A 121 11.10 -1.67 -7.73
N LEU A 122 11.86 -0.60 -7.89
CA LEU A 122 13.17 -0.63 -8.53
C LEU A 122 14.19 0.05 -7.63
N LYS A 123 15.35 -0.59 -7.44
CA LYS A 123 16.46 -0.01 -6.69
C LYS A 123 17.20 1.01 -7.54
N VAL A 124 17.31 2.22 -7.02
CA VAL A 124 18.05 3.31 -7.68
C VAL A 124 19.55 3.11 -7.54
N LYS A 125 20.26 3.32 -8.64
CA LYS A 125 21.72 3.33 -8.67
C LYS A 125 22.19 4.68 -9.26
N GLY A 126 23.12 5.33 -8.56
CA GLY A 126 23.73 6.59 -8.98
C GLY A 126 22.96 7.84 -8.53
N GLU A 127 23.42 8.98 -8.96
CA GLU A 127 23.08 10.30 -8.41
C GLU A 127 22.31 11.19 -9.40
N SER A 128 21.76 10.62 -10.47
CA SER A 128 21.14 11.41 -11.55
C SER A 128 19.84 12.13 -11.16
N MET A 129 19.26 11.81 -9.99
CA MET A 129 17.96 12.35 -9.55
C MET A 129 18.04 13.02 -8.16
N ILE A 130 19.22 13.44 -7.73
CA ILE A 130 19.44 13.99 -6.37
C ILE A 130 18.63 15.25 -6.10
N ASN A 131 18.48 16.14 -7.09
CA ASN A 131 17.70 17.38 -6.96
C ASN A 131 16.19 17.11 -6.86
N ALA A 132 15.73 15.92 -7.29
CA ALA A 132 14.36 15.45 -7.05
C ALA A 132 14.22 14.69 -5.71
N GLY A 133 15.29 14.62 -4.91
CA GLY A 133 15.31 13.93 -3.62
C GLY A 133 15.42 12.41 -3.71
N ILE A 134 15.71 11.85 -4.89
CA ILE A 134 15.97 10.42 -5.11
C ILE A 134 17.48 10.21 -5.09
N LEU A 135 17.96 9.40 -4.16
CA LEU A 135 19.39 9.17 -3.93
C LEU A 135 19.79 7.73 -4.30
N ASP A 136 21.09 7.51 -4.40
CA ASP A 136 21.65 6.18 -4.58
C ASP A 136 21.21 5.24 -3.45
N GLY A 137 20.76 4.03 -3.80
CA GLY A 137 20.24 3.03 -2.86
C GLY A 137 18.77 3.15 -2.50
N ASP A 138 18.07 4.22 -2.91
CA ASP A 138 16.62 4.33 -2.73
C ASP A 138 15.86 3.25 -3.48
N MET A 139 14.64 2.96 -3.00
CA MET A 139 13.66 2.16 -3.72
C MET A 139 12.59 3.09 -4.28
N VAL A 140 12.38 3.11 -5.58
CA VAL A 140 11.26 3.83 -6.22
C VAL A 140 10.11 2.87 -6.47
N LEU A 141 8.89 3.28 -6.07
CA LEU A 141 7.66 2.61 -6.45
C LEU A 141 7.21 3.14 -7.80
N VAL A 142 7.01 2.24 -8.73
CA VAL A 142 6.71 2.55 -10.13
C VAL A 142 5.35 1.98 -10.48
N GLU A 143 4.47 2.82 -11.04
CA GLU A 143 3.23 2.41 -11.68
C GLU A 143 3.53 2.07 -13.14
N GLU A 144 3.23 0.85 -13.57
CA GLU A 144 3.44 0.41 -14.95
C GLU A 144 2.62 1.27 -15.92
N ASP A 145 3.30 1.94 -16.83
CA ASP A 145 2.71 2.75 -17.89
C ASP A 145 3.67 2.84 -19.06
N SER A 146 3.17 2.69 -20.28
CA SER A 146 3.96 2.87 -21.50
C SER A 146 4.01 4.31 -21.99
N THR A 147 3.32 5.23 -21.29
CA THR A 147 3.19 6.64 -21.67
C THR A 147 3.56 7.55 -20.51
N ALA A 148 4.05 8.74 -20.83
CA ALA A 148 4.36 9.76 -19.83
C ALA A 148 4.01 11.16 -20.35
N SER A 149 3.63 12.03 -19.46
CA SER A 149 3.48 13.47 -19.72
C SER A 149 4.80 14.19 -19.50
N ASN A 150 4.95 15.37 -20.10
CA ASN A 150 6.13 16.20 -19.87
C ASN A 150 6.24 16.58 -18.39
N GLY A 151 7.40 16.32 -17.79
CA GLY A 151 7.65 16.54 -16.36
C GLY A 151 7.40 15.32 -15.47
N ASP A 152 6.87 14.22 -16.00
CA ASP A 152 6.74 12.98 -15.22
C ASP A 152 8.13 12.37 -14.95
N MET A 153 8.35 11.91 -13.73
CA MET A 153 9.49 11.05 -13.40
C MET A 153 9.18 9.63 -13.85
N VAL A 154 10.00 9.09 -14.72
CA VAL A 154 9.77 7.78 -15.35
C VAL A 154 10.95 6.84 -15.15
N VAL A 155 10.66 5.55 -15.23
CA VAL A 155 11.65 4.52 -15.50
C VAL A 155 11.67 4.30 -17.02
N ALA A 156 12.79 4.64 -17.64
CA ALA A 156 13.01 4.47 -19.07
C ALA A 156 14.01 3.35 -19.31
N LEU A 157 13.75 2.51 -20.30
CA LEU A 157 14.67 1.45 -20.75
C LEU A 157 15.53 1.99 -21.86
N LEU A 158 16.85 1.96 -21.65
CA LEU A 158 17.90 2.26 -22.62
C LEU A 158 18.68 0.98 -22.96
N GLU A 159 19.65 1.08 -23.87
CA GLU A 159 20.48 -0.06 -24.29
C GLU A 159 21.29 -0.67 -23.14
N ASP A 160 21.70 0.14 -22.17
CA ASP A 160 22.49 -0.23 -20.98
C ASP A 160 21.63 -0.57 -19.75
N GLY A 161 20.29 -0.54 -19.87
CA GLY A 161 19.37 -0.92 -18.80
C GLY A 161 18.35 0.15 -18.45
N ALA A 162 17.66 -0.05 -17.34
CA ALA A 162 16.63 0.87 -16.84
C ALA A 162 17.26 2.06 -16.11
N THR A 163 16.72 3.26 -16.36
CA THR A 163 17.15 4.50 -15.71
C THR A 163 15.95 5.33 -15.25
N VAL A 164 16.10 6.06 -14.14
CA VAL A 164 15.10 7.04 -13.66
C VAL A 164 15.48 8.42 -14.15
N LYS A 165 14.56 9.10 -14.85
CA LYS A 165 14.73 10.47 -15.37
C LYS A 165 13.39 11.21 -15.39
N THR A 166 13.42 12.52 -15.46
CA THR A 166 12.27 13.33 -15.83
C THR A 166 12.11 13.34 -17.34
N SER A 167 10.94 12.95 -17.83
CA SER A 167 10.68 12.78 -19.26
C SER A 167 10.06 14.02 -19.87
N TYR A 168 10.58 14.44 -21.03
CA TYR A 168 10.00 15.46 -21.88
C TYR A 168 9.95 14.97 -23.32
N LYS A 169 8.78 15.10 -23.96
CA LYS A 169 8.59 14.86 -25.38
C LYS A 169 8.70 16.19 -26.11
N GLU A 170 9.73 16.32 -26.91
CA GLU A 170 10.01 17.50 -27.72
C GLU A 170 9.80 17.17 -29.22
N GLU A 171 10.04 18.12 -30.13
CA GLU A 171 9.81 17.91 -31.57
C GLU A 171 10.64 16.74 -32.13
N GLY A 172 9.99 15.56 -32.23
CA GLY A 172 10.58 14.35 -32.82
C GLY A 172 11.61 13.61 -31.95
N VAL A 173 11.80 14.01 -30.68
CA VAL A 173 12.72 13.36 -29.75
C VAL A 173 12.14 13.29 -28.34
N PHE A 174 12.71 12.42 -27.52
CA PHE A 174 12.51 12.39 -26.07
C PHE A 174 13.77 12.90 -25.39
N ARG A 175 13.59 13.84 -24.46
CA ARG A 175 14.63 14.30 -23.55
C ARG A 175 14.40 13.68 -22.19
N LEU A 176 15.33 12.85 -21.77
CA LEU A 176 15.38 12.26 -20.44
C LEU A 176 16.31 13.11 -19.59
N GLN A 177 15.71 13.96 -18.77
CA GLN A 177 16.40 14.96 -17.98
C GLN A 177 16.85 14.36 -16.64
N PRO A 178 18.13 14.35 -16.29
CA PRO A 178 18.56 14.11 -14.92
C PRO A 178 18.19 15.31 -14.04
N GLU A 179 17.78 15.05 -12.84
CA GLU A 179 17.60 16.05 -11.78
C GLU A 179 18.93 16.16 -11.00
N ASN A 180 19.97 16.59 -11.71
CA ASN A 180 21.32 16.81 -11.22
C ASN A 180 22.00 17.83 -12.12
N ASP A 181 22.44 18.97 -11.55
CA ASP A 181 23.02 20.09 -12.29
C ASP A 181 24.36 19.77 -12.99
N PHE A 182 24.99 18.66 -12.62
CA PHE A 182 26.29 18.23 -13.18
C PHE A 182 26.15 17.16 -14.27
N MET A 183 24.93 16.81 -14.68
CA MET A 183 24.64 15.75 -15.65
C MET A 183 23.86 16.30 -16.85
N ASP A 184 24.32 15.95 -18.05
CA ASP A 184 23.62 16.31 -19.28
C ASP A 184 22.40 15.45 -19.54
N PRO A 185 21.36 15.99 -20.20
CA PRO A 185 20.19 15.24 -20.59
C PRO A 185 20.50 14.20 -21.68
N ILE A 186 19.80 13.07 -21.65
CA ILE A 186 19.88 12.04 -22.68
C ILE A 186 18.80 12.34 -23.72
N ILE A 187 19.22 12.55 -24.97
CA ILE A 187 18.31 12.82 -26.09
C ILE A 187 18.23 11.58 -26.98
N VAL A 188 17.02 11.04 -27.12
CA VAL A 188 16.77 9.84 -27.94
C VAL A 188 15.56 10.02 -28.85
N LYS A 189 15.56 9.38 -30.02
CA LYS A 189 14.42 9.42 -30.94
C LYS A 189 13.27 8.55 -30.46
N ASN A 190 13.59 7.42 -29.85
CA ASN A 190 12.64 6.47 -29.29
C ASN A 190 13.12 6.04 -27.92
N VAL A 191 12.16 5.82 -27.02
CA VAL A 191 12.42 5.30 -25.67
C VAL A 191 11.26 4.43 -25.24
N THR A 192 11.55 3.33 -24.57
CA THR A 192 10.54 2.51 -23.92
C THR A 192 10.35 3.01 -22.50
N ILE A 193 9.17 3.53 -22.19
CA ILE A 193 8.80 3.86 -20.82
C ILE A 193 8.26 2.59 -20.16
N LEU A 194 8.83 2.23 -19.02
CA LEU A 194 8.42 1.07 -18.22
C LEU A 194 7.38 1.45 -17.17
N GLY A 195 7.37 2.71 -16.74
CA GLY A 195 6.38 3.21 -15.80
C GLY A 195 6.73 4.58 -15.23
N LYS A 196 5.83 5.10 -14.39
CA LYS A 196 5.96 6.37 -13.68
C LYS A 196 6.34 6.14 -12.23
N VAL A 197 7.29 6.93 -11.73
CA VAL A 197 7.63 6.93 -10.30
C VAL A 197 6.54 7.63 -9.52
N ILE A 198 5.93 6.92 -8.57
CA ILE A 198 4.82 7.42 -7.74
C ILE A 198 5.20 7.57 -6.26
N ALA A 199 6.27 6.92 -5.82
CA ALA A 199 6.78 7.09 -4.46
C ALA A 199 8.26 6.72 -4.36
N VAL A 200 8.90 7.16 -3.28
CA VAL A 200 10.28 6.78 -2.90
C VAL A 200 10.26 6.21 -1.49
N MET A 201 11.05 5.18 -1.27
CA MET A 201 11.26 4.58 0.05
C MET A 201 12.75 4.52 0.33
N ARG A 202 13.16 5.02 1.50
CA ARG A 202 14.55 5.06 1.96
C ARG A 202 14.64 4.54 3.37
N PHE A 203 15.59 3.63 3.60
CA PHE A 203 15.96 3.17 4.94
C PHE A 203 17.28 3.80 5.33
N PHE A 204 17.36 4.24 6.57
CA PHE A 204 18.59 4.74 7.17
C PHE A 204 19.13 3.63 8.09
N SER A 205 20.33 3.18 7.82
CA SER A 205 21.05 2.17 8.62
C SER A 205 22.12 2.84 9.48
#